data_5fd073031c034cf3a5447fb7c91d2b83
#
_entry.id   5fd073031c034cf3a5447fb7c91d2b83
#
_cell.length_a   1.000
_cell.length_b   1.000
_cell.length_c   1.000
_cell.angle_alpha   90.00
_cell.angle_beta   90.00
_cell.angle_gamma   90.00
#
_symmetry.space_group_name_H-M   'P 1'
#
loop_
_entity.id
_entity.type
_entity.pdbx_description
1 polymer ?
#
loop_
_entity_poly.entity_id
_entity_poly.type
_entity_poly.pdbx_seq_one_letter_code
_entity_poly.pdbx_strand_id
1 'polypeptide(L)'
;MANIKSAKKRAKQAIKRRVKNLNRSTAVKSAVRKVEDAIQAGEPKEKTVELLKAAEAQFARAKSKNVMHRNTAARKVSLLAKKVTAAYKVEKPKAK
;
A
#
# COMPACT_ATOMS: atom_id res chain seq x y z
N MET A 1 -16.58 -2.06 40.53
CA MET A 1 -16.72 -2.39 39.14
C MET A 1 -15.64 -1.88 38.25
N ALA A 2 -14.43 -2.05 38.73
CA ALA A 2 -13.29 -1.64 37.95
C ALA A 2 -13.21 -2.37 36.62
N ASN A 3 -13.69 -3.62 36.58
CA ASN A 3 -13.64 -4.42 35.36
C ASN A 3 -14.47 -3.83 34.24
N ILE A 4 -15.60 -3.22 34.57
CA ILE A 4 -16.47 -2.63 33.56
C ILE A 4 -15.80 -1.41 32.92
N LYS A 5 -15.15 -0.59 33.73
CA LYS A 5 -14.44 0.58 33.21
C LYS A 5 -13.27 0.16 32.33
N SER A 6 -12.52 -0.85 32.75
CA SER A 6 -11.43 -1.38 31.96
C SER A 6 -11.91 -1.93 30.64
N ALA A 7 -13.01 -2.66 30.67
CA ALA A 7 -13.56 -3.24 29.45
C ALA A 7 -14.00 -2.17 28.48
N LYS A 8 -14.64 -1.10 28.99
CA LYS A 8 -15.04 0.02 28.14
C LYS A 8 -13.84 0.70 27.51
N LYS A 9 -12.81 0.91 28.31
CA LYS A 9 -11.59 1.54 27.81
C LYS A 9 -10.96 0.70 26.71
N ARG A 10 -10.86 -0.62 26.94
CA ARG A 10 -10.29 -1.53 25.96
C ARG A 10 -11.11 -1.53 24.69
N ALA A 11 -12.43 -1.52 24.81
CA ALA A 11 -13.32 -1.50 23.66
C ALA A 11 -13.09 -0.24 22.82
N LYS A 12 -12.97 0.92 23.47
CA LYS A 12 -12.72 2.17 22.77
C LYS A 12 -11.38 2.14 22.06
N GLN A 13 -10.36 1.62 22.74
CA GLN A 13 -9.02 1.52 22.14
C GLN A 13 -9.02 0.57 20.95
N ALA A 14 -9.76 -0.55 21.06
CA ALA A 14 -9.85 -1.51 19.97
C ALA A 14 -10.51 -0.88 18.76
N ILE A 15 -11.57 -0.10 18.97
CA ILE A 15 -12.24 0.58 17.88
C ILE A 15 -11.31 1.58 17.22
N LYS A 16 -10.56 2.36 17.98
CA LYS A 16 -9.61 3.32 17.43
C LYS A 16 -8.54 2.64 16.60
N ARG A 17 -7.98 1.52 17.10
CA ARG A 17 -6.98 0.77 16.36
C ARG A 17 -7.55 0.22 15.07
N ARG A 18 -8.75 -0.31 15.15
CA ARG A 18 -9.41 -0.88 13.97
C ARG A 18 -9.59 0.18 12.90
N VAL A 19 -10.05 1.37 13.30
CA VAL A 19 -10.25 2.46 12.34
C VAL A 19 -8.92 2.88 11.73
N LYS A 20 -7.87 3.03 12.53
CA LYS A 20 -6.57 3.39 12.02
C LYS A 20 -6.02 2.34 11.06
N ASN A 21 -6.16 1.06 11.42
CA ASN A 21 -5.67 -0.02 10.58
C ASN A 21 -6.44 -0.10 9.28
N LEU A 22 -7.74 0.12 9.35
CA LEU A 22 -8.57 0.13 8.16
C LEU A 22 -8.17 1.29 7.24
N ASN A 23 -7.89 2.46 7.82
CA ASN A 23 -7.46 3.61 7.03
C ASN A 23 -6.13 3.35 6.34
N ARG A 24 -5.20 2.69 7.03
CA ARG A 24 -3.92 2.34 6.43
C ARG A 24 -4.08 1.34 5.30
N SER A 25 -4.93 0.35 5.51
CA SER A 25 -5.22 -0.65 4.49
C SER A 25 -5.85 -0.01 3.27
N THR A 26 -6.78 0.91 3.49
CA THR A 26 -7.44 1.64 2.41
C THR A 26 -6.44 2.52 1.66
N ALA A 27 -5.52 3.15 2.39
CA ALA A 27 -4.50 3.99 1.76
C ALA A 27 -3.62 3.16 0.82
N VAL A 28 -3.26 1.94 1.24
CA VAL A 28 -2.48 1.05 0.40
C VAL A 28 -3.25 0.70 -0.87
N LYS A 29 -4.51 0.31 -0.71
CA LYS A 29 -5.33 -0.06 -1.86
C LYS A 29 -5.53 1.11 -2.82
N SER A 30 -5.74 2.30 -2.28
CA SER A 30 -5.89 3.49 -3.10
C SER A 30 -4.63 3.79 -3.89
N ALA A 31 -3.47 3.66 -3.25
CA ALA A 31 -2.21 3.90 -3.91
C ALA A 31 -1.97 2.91 -5.05
N VAL A 32 -2.29 1.64 -4.81
CA VAL A 32 -2.15 0.61 -5.85
C VAL A 32 -3.08 0.92 -7.02
N ARG A 33 -4.32 1.30 -6.72
CA ARG A 33 -5.28 1.61 -7.76
C ARG A 33 -4.81 2.78 -8.62
N LYS A 34 -4.21 3.79 -7.99
CA LYS A 34 -3.69 4.93 -8.74
C LYS A 34 -2.62 4.52 -9.74
N VAL A 35 -1.74 3.60 -9.34
CA VAL A 35 -0.72 3.09 -10.24
C VAL A 35 -1.35 2.34 -11.40
N GLU A 36 -2.30 1.46 -11.10
CA GLU A 36 -2.95 0.66 -12.14
C GLU A 36 -3.74 1.54 -13.10
N ASP A 37 -4.44 2.54 -12.56
CA ASP A 37 -5.20 3.46 -13.40
C ASP A 37 -4.27 4.27 -14.31
N ALA A 38 -3.12 4.67 -13.81
CA ALA A 38 -2.14 5.41 -14.60
C ALA A 38 -1.63 4.56 -15.75
N ILE A 39 -1.40 3.27 -15.49
CA ILE A 39 -0.96 2.35 -16.53
C ILE A 39 -2.04 2.22 -17.62
N GLN A 40 -3.28 2.05 -17.21
CA GLN A 40 -4.37 1.90 -18.17
C GLN A 40 -4.63 3.18 -18.96
N ALA A 41 -4.45 4.32 -18.31
CA ALA A 41 -4.67 5.60 -18.97
C ALA A 41 -3.52 6.00 -19.89
N GLY A 42 -2.42 5.26 -19.84
CA GLY A 42 -1.29 5.58 -20.70
C GLY A 42 -0.50 6.79 -20.21
N GLU A 43 -0.50 7.03 -18.91
CA GLU A 43 0.24 8.15 -18.33
C GLU A 43 1.73 8.01 -18.59
N PRO A 44 2.47 9.13 -18.61
CA PRO A 44 3.91 9.06 -18.78
C PRO A 44 4.57 8.16 -17.76
N LYS A 45 5.63 7.50 -18.16
CA LYS A 45 6.37 6.61 -17.27
C LYS A 45 6.79 7.30 -15.98
N GLU A 46 7.26 8.53 -16.10
CA GLU A 46 7.74 9.28 -14.94
C GLU A 46 6.64 9.45 -13.90
N LYS A 47 5.45 9.79 -14.35
CA LYS A 47 4.33 9.96 -13.44
C LYS A 47 3.95 8.64 -12.78
N THR A 48 3.93 7.57 -13.56
CA THR A 48 3.59 6.25 -13.03
C THR A 48 4.63 5.79 -12.01
N VAL A 49 5.91 6.08 -12.27
CA VAL A 49 6.98 5.73 -11.33
C VAL A 49 6.82 6.50 -10.01
N GLU A 50 6.43 7.77 -10.09
CA GLU A 50 6.16 8.53 -8.87
C GLU A 50 5.03 7.92 -8.07
N LEU A 51 3.97 7.50 -8.75
CA LEU A 51 2.85 6.84 -8.08
C LEU A 51 3.28 5.51 -7.47
N LEU A 52 4.16 4.80 -8.16
CA LEU A 52 4.71 3.56 -7.63
C LEU A 52 5.50 3.80 -6.36
N LYS A 53 6.32 4.84 -6.33
CA LYS A 53 7.08 5.18 -5.13
C LYS A 53 6.15 5.54 -3.97
N ALA A 54 5.07 6.26 -4.27
CA ALA A 54 4.09 6.59 -3.25
C ALA A 54 3.42 5.33 -2.71
N ALA A 55 3.13 4.36 -3.59
CA ALA A 55 2.56 3.09 -3.16
C ALA A 55 3.53 2.32 -2.28
N GLU A 56 4.81 2.30 -2.65
CA GLU A 56 5.83 1.64 -1.83
C GLU A 56 5.89 2.24 -0.44
N ALA A 57 5.78 3.56 -0.35
CA ALA A 57 5.78 4.24 0.95
C ALA A 57 4.58 3.81 1.79
N GLN A 58 3.40 3.64 1.18
CA GLN A 58 2.23 3.18 1.90
C GLN A 58 2.39 1.74 2.38
N PHE A 59 2.98 0.88 1.53
CA PHE A 59 3.27 -0.48 1.95
C PHE A 59 4.26 -0.51 3.11
N ALA A 60 5.26 0.35 3.07
CA ALA A 60 6.24 0.42 4.16
C ALA A 60 5.58 0.84 5.46
N ARG A 61 4.66 1.79 5.41
CA ARG A 61 3.93 2.20 6.60
C ARG A 61 3.05 1.07 7.13
N ALA A 62 2.36 0.37 6.24
CA ALA A 62 1.50 -0.75 6.64
C ALA A 62 2.33 -1.84 7.30
N LYS A 63 3.50 -2.14 6.76
CA LYS A 63 4.40 -3.12 7.32
C LYS A 63 4.88 -2.65 8.70
N SER A 64 5.29 -1.40 8.81
CA SER A 64 5.82 -0.83 10.05
C SER A 64 4.79 -0.85 11.17
N LYS A 65 3.52 -0.68 10.82
CA LYS A 65 2.45 -0.67 11.82
C LYS A 65 1.78 -2.02 12.00
N ASN A 66 2.37 -3.05 11.41
CA ASN A 66 1.86 -4.43 11.51
C ASN A 66 0.45 -4.61 10.95
N VAL A 67 0.05 -3.76 10.04
CA VAL A 67 -1.20 -3.92 9.32
C VAL A 67 -1.02 -5.00 8.26
N MET A 68 0.21 -5.15 7.78
CA MET A 68 0.53 -6.11 6.75
C MET A 68 1.86 -6.77 7.06
N HIS A 69 1.92 -8.08 6.87
CA HIS A 69 3.16 -8.81 7.10
C HIS A 69 4.20 -8.38 6.06
N ARG A 70 5.48 -8.33 6.49
CA ARG A 70 6.55 -7.86 5.61
C ARG A 70 6.64 -8.64 4.30
N ASN A 71 6.42 -9.95 4.35
CA ASN A 71 6.48 -10.77 3.15
C ASN A 71 5.35 -10.47 2.18
N THR A 72 4.17 -10.21 2.73
CA THR A 72 3.01 -9.83 1.91
C THR A 72 3.26 -8.48 1.24
N ALA A 73 3.78 -7.53 2.00
CA ALA A 73 4.08 -6.20 1.47
C ALA A 73 5.13 -6.29 0.37
N ALA A 74 6.20 -7.04 0.62
CA ALA A 74 7.27 -7.19 -0.36
C ALA A 74 6.76 -7.84 -1.64
N ARG A 75 5.91 -8.85 -1.51
CA ARG A 75 5.35 -9.54 -2.67
C ARG A 75 4.48 -8.61 -3.50
N LYS A 76 3.63 -7.85 -2.84
CA LYS A 76 2.72 -6.93 -3.54
C LYS A 76 3.48 -5.81 -4.21
N VAL A 77 4.49 -5.26 -3.55
CA VAL A 77 5.33 -4.23 -4.15
C VAL A 77 6.05 -4.79 -5.37
N SER A 78 6.58 -5.99 -5.25
CA SER A 78 7.28 -6.62 -6.37
C SER A 78 6.36 -6.83 -7.57
N LEU A 79 5.14 -7.31 -7.32
CA LEU A 79 4.17 -7.52 -8.39
C LEU A 79 3.79 -6.21 -9.05
N LEU A 80 3.58 -5.17 -8.25
CA LEU A 80 3.23 -3.87 -8.79
C LEU A 80 4.36 -3.30 -9.63
N ALA A 81 5.60 -3.42 -9.14
CA ALA A 81 6.77 -2.97 -9.88
C ALA A 81 6.89 -3.72 -11.22
N LYS A 82 6.59 -5.01 -11.22
CA LYS A 82 6.63 -5.79 -12.46
C LYS A 82 5.56 -5.31 -13.43
N LYS A 83 4.39 -4.95 -12.94
CA LYS A 83 3.35 -4.41 -13.81
C LYS A 83 3.78 -3.11 -14.46
N VAL A 84 4.41 -2.24 -13.69
CA VAL A 84 4.90 -0.97 -14.22
C VAL A 84 5.99 -1.24 -15.25
N THR A 85 6.93 -2.12 -14.93
CA THR A 85 8.00 -2.47 -15.86
C THR A 85 7.44 -3.04 -17.15
N ALA A 86 6.47 -3.93 -17.05
CA ALA A 86 5.88 -4.55 -18.22
C ALA A 86 5.16 -3.53 -19.09
N ALA A 87 4.47 -2.58 -18.46
CA ALA A 87 3.72 -1.56 -19.20
C ALA A 87 4.65 -0.65 -20.01
N TYR A 88 5.85 -0.41 -19.49
CA TYR A 88 6.81 0.48 -20.15
C TYR A 88 8.03 -0.27 -20.65
N LYS A 89 7.90 -1.56 -20.81
CA LYS A 89 9.00 -2.43 -21.17
C LYS A 89 9.67 -2.08 -22.48
N VAL A 90 8.88 -1.67 -23.41
CA VAL A 90 9.38 -1.34 -24.73
C VAL A 90 10.47 -0.29 -24.70
N GLU A 91 10.42 0.55 -23.72
CA GLU A 91 11.39 1.58 -23.59
C GLU A 91 12.70 1.17 -22.99
N LYS A 92 12.77 -0.05 -22.45
CA LYS A 92 13.93 -0.46 -21.81
C LYS A 92 14.78 -1.09 -22.71
N PRO A 93 15.82 -0.56 -23.01
CA PRO A 93 16.77 -1.19 -23.87
C PRO A 93 17.28 -2.32 -23.13
N LYS A 94 17.15 -3.18 -23.03
CA LYS A 94 17.61 -4.22 -22.49
C LYS A 94 18.90 -4.33 -22.39
N ALA A 95 19.32 -3.81 -22.06
CA ALA A 95 20.64 -3.84 -21.91
C ALA A 95 21.21 -5.11 -21.97
N LYS A 96 21.31 -5.55 -21.94
CA LYS A 96 21.90 -6.47 -21.84
C LYS A 96 21.96 -6.93 -22.15
#